data_647c3493caea81a748a67fcedcf7e2f4
#
_entry.id   647c3493caea81a748a67fcedcf7e2f4
#
_cell.length_a   1.000
_cell.length_b   1.000
_cell.length_c   1.000
_cell.angle_alpha   90.00
_cell.angle_beta   90.00
_cell.angle_gamma   90.00
#
_symmetry.space_group_name_H-M   'P 1'
#
loop_
_entity.id
_entity.type
_entity.pdbx_description
1 polymer ?
#
loop_
_entity_poly.entity_id
_entity_poly.type
_entity_poly.pdbx_seq_one_letter_code
_entity_poly.pdbx_strand_id
1 'polypeptide(L)'
;MKKLYSLLLVLALTVSMVAGCGKTESNTTNNETQKEEEAKQEEKVPETVYPLTIKDQLGNEVTIKEQPKRIVSGYYISSSTCLALGLKDRLVAVEEKIEQRPIYKYAADDIMDSVGNVGSAKAFDLEACLAAEPDLVILPKKAQDYAKTLTEMDIPTIVVSPESHDKLVEMIQLIGQVTNSNEKATALTDKYDEILDKIDGLTKSLSDDKKPVVYMCGTSSYLTTAPKNMYQASLIITAGGKNAGDALDGDSWVDVSYEQILEMNPDYIIIPTNNMANGQPDYTAEDVMADSNLAEVTAVKNGNVYNMPTGYEAWDSPVPSGVLGMLWMTATLHPDLYSMDEFADDADEFYKTFYNFDIDKSSITG
;
A
#
# COMPACT_ATOMS: atom_id res chain seq x y z
N MET A 1 20.89 -14.46 0.03
CA MET A 1 21.21 -15.91 -0.08
C MET A 1 19.95 -16.60 -0.56
N LYS A 2 19.93 -16.96 -1.85
CA LYS A 2 18.80 -17.59 -2.53
C LYS A 2 18.61 -19.00 -2.00
N LYS A 3 17.41 -19.37 -1.57
CA LYS A 3 16.99 -20.77 -1.42
C LYS A 3 15.84 -21.07 -2.36
N LEU A 4 16.20 -21.77 -3.44
CA LEU A 4 15.30 -22.49 -4.31
C LEU A 4 14.56 -23.59 -3.52
N TYR A 5 13.27 -23.67 -3.63
CA TYR A 5 12.53 -24.90 -3.39
C TYR A 5 11.86 -25.32 -4.73
N SER A 6 12.54 -26.29 -5.37
CA SER A 6 12.01 -27.02 -6.50
C SER A 6 11.16 -28.17 -5.97
N LEU A 7 9.87 -28.19 -6.25
CA LEU A 7 9.00 -29.34 -6.03
C LEU A 7 8.77 -30.04 -7.38
N LEU A 8 9.44 -31.17 -7.59
CA LEU A 8 9.27 -32.05 -8.73
C LEU A 8 7.97 -32.86 -8.56
N LEU A 9 6.98 -32.61 -9.38
CA LEU A 9 5.84 -33.52 -9.55
C LEU A 9 6.02 -34.28 -10.87
N VAL A 10 6.32 -35.58 -10.76
CA VAL A 10 6.43 -36.50 -11.90
C VAL A 10 5.01 -36.97 -12.26
N LEU A 11 4.52 -36.56 -13.43
CA LEU A 11 3.29 -37.10 -14.03
C LEU A 11 3.65 -38.02 -15.18
N ALA A 12 3.37 -39.32 -15.01
CA ALA A 12 3.58 -40.35 -16.02
C ALA A 12 2.45 -40.28 -17.06
N LEU A 13 2.79 -39.93 -18.32
CA LEU A 13 1.90 -40.05 -19.45
C LEU A 13 2.11 -41.39 -20.16
N THR A 14 1.07 -42.24 -20.18
CA THR A 14 1.00 -43.45 -21.01
C THR A 14 0.62 -43.09 -22.43
N VAL A 15 1.52 -43.36 -23.34
CA VAL A 15 1.30 -43.23 -24.80
C VAL A 15 0.67 -44.50 -25.32
N SER A 16 -0.52 -44.40 -25.93
CA SER A 16 -1.13 -45.48 -26.71
C SER A 16 -0.85 -45.23 -28.19
N MET A 17 -0.01 -46.07 -28.82
CA MET A 17 0.20 -46.09 -30.25
C MET A 17 -0.94 -46.85 -30.96
N VAL A 18 -1.54 -46.21 -31.95
CA VAL A 18 -2.29 -46.94 -32.98
C VAL A 18 -1.62 -46.67 -34.35
N ALA A 19 -1.12 -47.72 -34.95
CA ALA A 19 -0.53 -47.70 -36.26
C ALA A 19 -1.62 -47.84 -37.35
N GLY A 20 -1.58 -46.97 -38.35
CA GLY A 20 -2.40 -47.10 -39.59
C GLY A 20 -1.63 -46.59 -40.78
N CYS A 21 -1.23 -47.53 -41.67
CA CYS A 21 -0.52 -47.33 -42.93
C CYS A 21 -1.47 -46.81 -44.03
N GLY A 22 -0.97 -45.91 -44.92
CA GLY A 22 -1.66 -45.60 -46.21
C GLY A 22 -1.02 -44.45 -47.00
N LYS A 23 -0.13 -44.80 -47.92
CA LYS A 23 0.31 -44.20 -49.22
C LYS A 23 0.11 -42.70 -49.54
N THR A 24 1.23 -42.08 -49.76
CA THR A 24 1.74 -41.16 -50.80
C THR A 24 0.76 -40.53 -51.82
N GLU A 25 0.76 -39.19 -51.87
CA GLU A 25 1.02 -38.39 -53.11
C GLU A 25 1.34 -36.89 -52.69
N SER A 26 2.31 -36.39 -53.47
CA SER A 26 2.91 -35.04 -53.33
C SER A 26 2.00 -33.94 -53.87
N ASN A 27 1.96 -32.74 -53.18
CA ASN A 27 2.18 -31.46 -53.88
C ASN A 27 2.36 -30.29 -52.90
N THR A 28 3.44 -29.65 -53.09
CA THR A 28 3.86 -28.24 -53.05
C THR A 28 3.02 -27.19 -52.26
N THR A 29 3.71 -26.56 -51.33
CA THR A 29 3.76 -25.13 -50.97
C THR A 29 2.51 -24.47 -50.39
N ASN A 30 2.56 -24.14 -49.10
CA ASN A 30 2.52 -22.76 -48.59
C ASN A 30 2.86 -22.76 -47.08
N ASN A 31 3.94 -22.08 -46.75
CA ASN A 31 4.29 -21.73 -45.37
C ASN A 31 3.33 -20.64 -44.89
N GLU A 32 2.34 -20.99 -44.11
CA GLU A 32 1.69 -20.08 -43.17
C GLU A 32 2.14 -20.45 -41.74
N THR A 33 2.95 -19.58 -41.18
CA THR A 33 3.40 -19.64 -39.80
C THR A 33 2.18 -19.39 -38.90
N GLN A 34 1.56 -20.44 -38.42
CA GLN A 34 0.61 -20.33 -37.30
C GLN A 34 1.43 -20.04 -36.07
N LYS A 35 1.33 -18.78 -35.60
CA LYS A 35 1.64 -18.42 -34.22
C LYS A 35 0.59 -19.12 -33.35
N GLU A 36 0.97 -20.15 -32.62
CA GLU A 36 0.23 -20.64 -31.47
C GLU A 36 0.25 -19.52 -30.43
N GLU A 37 -0.87 -18.83 -30.28
CA GLU A 37 -1.18 -18.05 -29.05
C GLU A 37 -1.39 -19.10 -27.97
N GLU A 38 -0.39 -19.29 -27.11
CA GLU A 38 -0.57 -19.91 -25.80
C GLU A 38 -1.53 -19.01 -24.99
N ALA A 39 -2.80 -19.36 -24.95
CA ALA A 39 -3.74 -18.83 -24.02
C ALA A 39 -3.23 -19.17 -22.60
N LYS A 40 -2.68 -18.18 -21.86
CA LYS A 40 -2.46 -18.29 -20.42
C LYS A 40 -3.83 -18.65 -19.81
N GLN A 41 -3.98 -19.88 -19.34
CA GLN A 41 -5.07 -20.21 -18.43
C GLN A 41 -4.86 -19.38 -17.19
N GLU A 42 -5.71 -18.39 -16.96
CA GLU A 42 -5.81 -17.68 -15.68
C GLU A 42 -6.14 -18.73 -14.61
N GLU A 43 -5.19 -18.99 -13.74
CA GLU A 43 -5.36 -19.91 -12.62
C GLU A 43 -6.39 -19.25 -11.66
N LYS A 44 -7.59 -19.80 -11.59
CA LYS A 44 -8.68 -19.23 -10.81
C LYS A 44 -8.28 -19.20 -9.34
N VAL A 45 -8.22 -18.00 -8.72
CA VAL A 45 -7.95 -17.82 -7.30
C VAL A 45 -8.99 -18.58 -6.48
N PRO A 46 -8.60 -19.48 -5.56
CA PRO A 46 -9.57 -20.33 -4.84
C PRO A 46 -10.43 -19.51 -3.88
N GLU A 47 -11.70 -19.87 -3.79
CA GLU A 47 -12.62 -19.31 -2.78
C GLU A 47 -12.26 -19.82 -1.38
N THR A 48 -12.56 -18.99 -0.37
CA THR A 48 -12.36 -19.37 1.04
C THR A 48 -13.44 -20.37 1.48
N VAL A 49 -13.00 -21.46 2.10
CA VAL A 49 -13.89 -22.47 2.71
C VAL A 49 -13.98 -22.21 4.21
N TYR A 50 -15.21 -22.12 4.72
CA TYR A 50 -15.50 -21.95 6.15
C TYR A 50 -15.99 -23.27 6.78
N PRO A 51 -15.73 -23.53 8.10
CA PRO A 51 -14.96 -22.67 9.00
C PRO A 51 -13.50 -22.57 8.59
N LEU A 52 -12.93 -21.37 8.70
CA LEU A 52 -11.53 -21.08 8.40
C LEU A 52 -10.78 -20.78 9.69
N THR A 53 -9.63 -21.42 9.91
CA THR A 53 -8.72 -21.08 11.00
C THR A 53 -7.43 -20.51 10.42
N ILE A 54 -7.06 -19.30 10.86
CA ILE A 54 -5.86 -18.57 10.42
C ILE A 54 -5.00 -18.14 11.60
N LYS A 55 -3.81 -17.65 11.31
CA LYS A 55 -3.02 -16.85 12.25
C LYS A 55 -3.03 -15.40 11.79
N ASP A 56 -3.34 -14.50 12.72
CA ASP A 56 -3.23 -13.06 12.46
C ASP A 56 -1.76 -12.59 12.44
N GLN A 57 -1.53 -11.30 12.19
CA GLN A 57 -0.15 -10.77 12.09
C GLN A 57 0.62 -10.74 13.43
N LEU A 58 -0.03 -11.00 14.55
CA LEU A 58 0.62 -11.20 15.85
C LEU A 58 0.77 -12.67 16.21
N GLY A 59 0.33 -13.59 15.35
CA GLY A 59 0.42 -15.03 15.54
C GLY A 59 -0.72 -15.63 16.35
N ASN A 60 -1.78 -14.87 16.65
CA ASN A 60 -2.97 -15.39 17.32
C ASN A 60 -3.76 -16.27 16.36
N GLU A 61 -4.22 -17.44 16.85
CA GLU A 61 -5.09 -18.34 16.10
C GLU A 61 -6.53 -17.85 16.19
N VAL A 62 -7.16 -17.60 15.04
CA VAL A 62 -8.53 -17.08 14.94
C VAL A 62 -9.33 -17.98 14.01
N THR A 63 -10.52 -18.41 14.47
CA THR A 63 -11.46 -19.21 13.67
C THR A 63 -12.64 -18.36 13.22
N ILE A 64 -12.79 -18.25 11.89
CA ILE A 64 -13.92 -17.60 11.23
C ILE A 64 -14.93 -18.68 10.86
N LYS A 65 -16.13 -18.65 11.45
CA LYS A 65 -17.13 -19.73 11.31
C LYS A 65 -17.81 -19.72 9.95
N GLU A 66 -18.09 -18.53 9.43
CA GLU A 66 -18.74 -18.30 8.14
C GLU A 66 -18.22 -16.99 7.52
N GLN A 67 -18.55 -16.72 6.25
CA GLN A 67 -18.12 -15.50 5.57
C GLN A 67 -18.66 -14.25 6.28
N PRO A 68 -17.78 -13.34 6.74
CA PRO A 68 -18.19 -12.13 7.45
C PRO A 68 -19.05 -11.21 6.58
N LYS A 69 -20.10 -10.66 7.19
CA LYS A 69 -21.04 -9.70 6.58
C LYS A 69 -21.11 -8.39 7.34
N ARG A 70 -20.64 -8.36 8.59
CA ARG A 70 -20.69 -7.22 9.50
C ARG A 70 -19.30 -6.98 10.09
N ILE A 71 -18.51 -6.19 9.38
CA ILE A 71 -17.10 -5.94 9.69
C ILE A 71 -16.99 -4.65 10.50
N VAL A 72 -16.32 -4.72 11.65
CA VAL A 72 -15.81 -3.54 12.35
C VAL A 72 -14.32 -3.42 12.09
N SER A 73 -13.87 -2.24 11.66
CA SER A 73 -12.46 -1.92 11.48
C SER A 73 -12.06 -0.75 12.38
N GLY A 74 -11.23 -1.01 13.39
CA GLY A 74 -10.72 -0.01 14.34
C GLY A 74 -9.42 0.65 13.91
N TYR A 75 -9.07 0.60 12.62
CA TYR A 75 -7.80 1.13 12.11
C TYR A 75 -7.93 1.60 10.67
N TYR A 76 -7.53 2.84 10.39
CA TYR A 76 -7.70 3.45 9.08
C TYR A 76 -7.04 2.67 7.93
N ILE A 77 -5.91 2.00 8.18
CA ILE A 77 -5.23 1.20 7.15
C ILE A 77 -6.06 -0.04 6.78
N SER A 78 -6.63 -0.73 7.78
CA SER A 78 -7.53 -1.86 7.50
C SER A 78 -8.87 -1.42 6.91
N SER A 79 -9.39 -0.26 7.31
CA SER A 79 -10.60 0.31 6.71
C SER A 79 -10.38 0.64 5.24
N SER A 80 -9.29 1.33 4.90
CA SER A 80 -8.91 1.60 3.52
C SER A 80 -8.70 0.31 2.71
N THR A 81 -8.09 -0.72 3.32
CA THR A 81 -7.97 -2.05 2.70
C THR A 81 -9.34 -2.67 2.43
N CYS A 82 -10.28 -2.57 3.36
CA CYS A 82 -11.65 -3.02 3.12
C CYS A 82 -12.31 -2.28 1.95
N LEU A 83 -12.08 -0.97 1.81
CA LEU A 83 -12.58 -0.20 0.67
C LEU A 83 -11.96 -0.67 -0.64
N ALA A 84 -10.63 -0.85 -0.70
CA ALA A 84 -9.93 -1.34 -1.89
C ALA A 84 -10.37 -2.76 -2.31
N LEU A 85 -10.71 -3.60 -1.34
CA LEU A 85 -11.25 -4.95 -1.59
C LEU A 85 -12.76 -4.96 -1.90
N GLY A 86 -13.42 -3.79 -1.95
CA GLY A 86 -14.84 -3.64 -2.25
C GLY A 86 -15.77 -4.16 -1.15
N LEU A 87 -15.34 -4.04 0.10
CA LEU A 87 -16.08 -4.51 1.28
C LEU A 87 -16.88 -3.39 1.97
N LYS A 88 -17.02 -2.19 1.36
CA LYS A 88 -17.67 -1.03 1.98
C LYS A 88 -19.05 -1.37 2.57
N ASP A 89 -19.87 -2.15 1.83
CA ASP A 89 -21.22 -2.51 2.23
C ASP A 89 -21.28 -3.49 3.42
N ARG A 90 -20.12 -4.05 3.82
CA ARG A 90 -19.98 -4.90 5.00
C ARG A 90 -19.41 -4.14 6.21
N LEU A 91 -18.90 -2.92 6.03
CA LEU A 91 -18.40 -2.08 7.11
C LEU A 91 -19.58 -1.55 7.92
N VAL A 92 -19.74 -2.00 9.16
CA VAL A 92 -20.80 -1.55 10.07
C VAL A 92 -20.31 -0.51 11.08
N ALA A 93 -19.02 -0.49 11.39
CA ALA A 93 -18.37 0.59 12.12
C ALA A 93 -16.87 0.65 11.78
N VAL A 94 -16.30 1.85 11.84
CA VAL A 94 -14.92 2.14 11.48
C VAL A 94 -14.27 3.06 12.52
N GLU A 95 -12.98 3.38 12.32
CA GLU A 95 -12.25 4.34 13.16
C GLU A 95 -12.89 5.73 13.16
N GLU A 96 -12.54 6.57 14.16
CA GLU A 96 -13.01 7.95 14.24
C GLU A 96 -12.42 8.85 13.14
N LYS A 97 -13.08 9.98 12.87
CA LYS A 97 -12.60 11.07 11.99
C LYS A 97 -12.47 10.66 10.52
N ILE A 98 -13.36 9.81 10.04
CA ILE A 98 -13.39 9.42 8.63
C ILE A 98 -13.65 10.61 7.68
N GLU A 99 -14.33 11.67 8.18
CA GLU A 99 -14.54 12.93 7.46
C GLU A 99 -13.23 13.68 7.15
N GLN A 100 -12.14 13.36 7.85
CA GLN A 100 -10.80 13.91 7.61
C GLN A 100 -9.96 13.02 6.68
N ARG A 101 -10.53 11.92 6.16
CA ARG A 101 -9.86 10.99 5.25
C ARG A 101 -10.51 11.05 3.89
N PRO A 102 -9.86 11.70 2.90
CA PRO A 102 -10.46 11.93 1.59
C PRO A 102 -10.97 10.68 0.90
N ILE A 103 -10.31 9.52 1.10
CA ILE A 103 -10.70 8.26 0.45
C ILE A 103 -12.15 7.88 0.70
N TYR A 104 -12.69 8.15 1.89
CA TYR A 104 -14.10 7.86 2.17
C TYR A 104 -15.05 8.66 1.29
N LYS A 105 -14.75 9.95 1.06
CA LYS A 105 -15.54 10.80 0.19
C LYS A 105 -15.61 10.28 -1.25
N TYR A 106 -14.54 9.68 -1.75
CA TYR A 106 -14.47 9.19 -3.13
C TYR A 106 -14.98 7.76 -3.28
N ALA A 107 -14.60 6.86 -2.36
CA ALA A 107 -14.90 5.44 -2.46
C ALA A 107 -16.10 4.97 -1.65
N ALA A 108 -16.57 5.76 -0.67
CA ALA A 108 -17.55 5.32 0.33
C ALA A 108 -18.44 6.46 0.88
N ASP A 109 -18.72 7.49 0.10
CA ASP A 109 -19.54 8.65 0.49
C ASP A 109 -20.93 8.22 0.98
N ASP A 110 -21.48 7.19 0.37
CA ASP A 110 -22.82 6.64 0.66
C ASP A 110 -22.94 5.98 2.04
N ILE A 111 -21.84 5.61 2.69
CA ILE A 111 -21.87 5.01 4.04
C ILE A 111 -21.43 6.00 5.14
N MET A 112 -20.87 7.14 4.82
CA MET A 112 -20.27 8.07 5.79
C MET A 112 -21.24 8.51 6.89
N ASP A 113 -22.51 8.73 6.56
CA ASP A 113 -23.54 9.17 7.51
C ASP A 113 -24.13 8.01 8.33
N SER A 114 -23.92 6.76 7.92
CA SER A 114 -24.58 5.58 8.50
C SER A 114 -23.62 4.62 9.20
N VAL A 115 -22.33 4.62 8.85
CA VAL A 115 -21.33 3.77 9.46
C VAL A 115 -21.05 4.19 10.90
N GLY A 116 -20.98 3.22 11.83
CA GLY A 116 -20.67 3.47 13.24
C GLY A 116 -19.23 3.93 13.45
N ASN A 117 -18.95 4.51 14.61
CA ASN A 117 -17.63 4.97 15.02
C ASN A 117 -17.17 4.18 16.24
N VAL A 118 -15.99 3.56 16.18
CA VAL A 118 -15.38 2.76 17.26
C VAL A 118 -14.13 3.41 17.88
N GLY A 119 -14.01 4.73 17.76
CA GLY A 119 -12.89 5.48 18.34
C GLY A 119 -11.58 5.34 17.54
N SER A 120 -10.46 5.54 18.21
CA SER A 120 -9.13 5.49 17.60
C SER A 120 -8.35 4.23 18.00
N ALA A 121 -7.25 3.98 17.29
CA ALA A 121 -6.31 2.90 17.63
C ALA A 121 -5.76 2.95 19.07
N LYS A 122 -5.76 4.13 19.71
CA LYS A 122 -5.31 4.33 21.10
C LYS A 122 -6.45 4.34 22.12
N ALA A 123 -7.69 4.59 21.66
CA ALA A 123 -8.88 4.72 22.47
C ALA A 123 -10.05 4.02 21.74
N PHE A 124 -9.95 2.69 21.60
CA PHE A 124 -10.99 1.88 20.97
C PHE A 124 -12.23 1.82 21.86
N ASP A 125 -13.39 2.09 21.26
CA ASP A 125 -14.69 2.03 21.92
C ASP A 125 -15.32 0.62 21.79
N LEU A 126 -15.12 -0.20 22.81
CA LEU A 126 -15.66 -1.55 22.86
C LEU A 126 -17.20 -1.57 22.87
N GLU A 127 -17.85 -0.60 23.54
CA GLU A 127 -19.31 -0.56 23.65
C GLU A 127 -19.93 -0.24 22.27
N ALA A 128 -19.37 0.74 21.56
CA ALA A 128 -19.78 1.05 20.18
C ALA A 128 -19.53 -0.13 19.24
N CYS A 129 -18.40 -0.83 19.39
CA CYS A 129 -18.12 -2.04 18.64
C CYS A 129 -19.18 -3.13 18.85
N LEU A 130 -19.54 -3.44 20.09
CA LEU A 130 -20.55 -4.43 20.43
C LEU A 130 -21.93 -4.01 19.95
N ALA A 131 -22.28 -2.73 20.04
CA ALA A 131 -23.54 -2.19 19.55
C ALA A 131 -23.69 -2.32 18.01
N ALA A 132 -22.57 -2.37 17.28
CA ALA A 132 -22.56 -2.62 15.83
C ALA A 132 -22.81 -4.09 15.46
N GLU A 133 -22.88 -5.02 16.43
CA GLU A 133 -23.12 -6.46 16.25
C GLU A 133 -22.23 -7.08 15.14
N PRO A 134 -20.89 -6.99 15.26
CA PRO A 134 -19.97 -7.48 14.23
C PRO A 134 -19.87 -9.01 14.23
N ASP A 135 -19.61 -9.59 13.06
CA ASP A 135 -19.20 -10.98 12.88
C ASP A 135 -17.69 -11.12 12.54
N LEU A 136 -16.99 -9.98 12.35
CA LEU A 136 -15.54 -9.86 12.28
C LEU A 136 -15.10 -8.50 12.79
N VAL A 137 -14.06 -8.48 13.64
CA VAL A 137 -13.41 -7.26 14.08
C VAL A 137 -11.95 -7.25 13.63
N ILE A 138 -11.48 -6.12 13.08
CA ILE A 138 -10.09 -5.90 12.66
C ILE A 138 -9.50 -4.79 13.53
N LEU A 139 -8.48 -5.13 14.33
CA LEU A 139 -7.85 -4.19 15.26
C LEU A 139 -6.38 -3.95 14.92
N PRO A 140 -5.85 -2.73 15.12
CA PRO A 140 -4.42 -2.51 15.09
C PRO A 140 -3.74 -3.12 16.32
N LYS A 141 -2.45 -3.41 16.21
CA LYS A 141 -1.60 -3.87 17.33
C LYS A 141 -1.78 -3.03 18.60
N LYS A 142 -2.00 -1.72 18.47
CA LYS A 142 -2.20 -0.80 19.62
C LYS A 142 -3.48 -1.09 20.41
N ALA A 143 -4.47 -1.74 19.79
CA ALA A 143 -5.74 -2.11 20.41
C ALA A 143 -5.86 -3.63 20.67
N GLN A 144 -4.75 -4.39 20.60
CA GLN A 144 -4.73 -5.86 20.72
C GLN A 144 -5.36 -6.40 22.02
N ASP A 145 -5.33 -5.64 23.10
CA ASP A 145 -5.88 -6.08 24.39
C ASP A 145 -7.38 -6.33 24.33
N TYR A 146 -8.11 -5.66 23.42
CA TYR A 146 -9.54 -5.89 23.21
C TYR A 146 -9.83 -7.18 22.44
N ALA A 147 -8.87 -7.70 21.67
CA ALA A 147 -9.06 -8.91 20.87
C ALA A 147 -9.41 -10.12 21.74
N LYS A 148 -8.77 -10.25 22.90
CA LYS A 148 -9.10 -11.33 23.86
C LYS A 148 -10.53 -11.23 24.36
N THR A 149 -10.97 -10.04 24.78
CA THR A 149 -12.33 -9.80 25.28
C THR A 149 -13.38 -10.12 24.20
N LEU A 150 -13.17 -9.67 22.96
CA LEU A 150 -14.06 -9.94 21.84
C LEU A 150 -14.12 -11.45 21.51
N THR A 151 -12.98 -12.15 21.54
CA THR A 151 -12.91 -13.59 21.33
C THR A 151 -13.66 -14.38 22.42
N GLU A 152 -13.55 -13.96 23.70
CA GLU A 152 -14.31 -14.55 24.82
C GLU A 152 -15.83 -14.36 24.65
N MET A 153 -16.25 -13.36 23.88
CA MET A 153 -17.65 -13.10 23.50
C MET A 153 -18.05 -13.78 22.17
N ASP A 154 -17.22 -14.71 21.67
CA ASP A 154 -17.42 -15.46 20.40
C ASP A 154 -17.43 -14.57 19.15
N ILE A 155 -16.78 -13.41 19.19
CA ILE A 155 -16.60 -12.48 18.06
C ILE A 155 -15.20 -12.67 17.48
N PRO A 156 -15.06 -13.22 16.26
CA PRO A 156 -13.77 -13.37 15.61
C PRO A 156 -13.06 -12.02 15.46
N THR A 157 -11.82 -11.94 15.96
CA THR A 157 -11.04 -10.69 15.94
C THR A 157 -9.64 -10.97 15.44
N ILE A 158 -9.23 -10.31 14.37
CA ILE A 158 -7.87 -10.34 13.84
C ILE A 158 -7.11 -9.06 14.20
N VAL A 159 -5.85 -9.21 14.59
CA VAL A 159 -4.98 -8.08 14.90
C VAL A 159 -3.97 -7.90 13.78
N VAL A 160 -3.86 -6.66 13.27
CA VAL A 160 -3.00 -6.30 12.15
C VAL A 160 -1.90 -5.32 12.56
N SER A 161 -0.75 -5.41 11.88
CA SER A 161 0.43 -4.56 12.12
C SER A 161 1.17 -4.33 10.81
N PRO A 162 0.60 -3.54 9.86
CA PRO A 162 1.13 -3.34 8.52
C PRO A 162 2.25 -2.27 8.49
N GLU A 163 3.27 -2.38 9.34
CA GLU A 163 4.29 -1.34 9.54
C GLU A 163 5.40 -1.34 8.47
N SER A 164 5.31 -2.22 7.46
CA SER A 164 6.19 -2.25 6.29
C SER A 164 5.41 -2.68 5.05
N HIS A 165 6.03 -2.53 3.87
CA HIS A 165 5.43 -3.00 2.62
C HIS A 165 5.01 -4.48 2.68
N ASP A 166 5.93 -5.38 3.06
CA ASP A 166 5.64 -6.82 3.16
C ASP A 166 4.49 -7.10 4.13
N LYS A 167 4.45 -6.37 5.26
CA LYS A 167 3.38 -6.52 6.25
C LYS A 167 2.05 -5.97 5.77
N LEU A 168 2.05 -4.94 4.94
CA LEU A 168 0.84 -4.45 4.29
C LEU A 168 0.30 -5.50 3.31
N VAL A 169 1.15 -6.08 2.46
CA VAL A 169 0.78 -7.16 1.53
C VAL A 169 0.21 -8.37 2.28
N GLU A 170 0.88 -8.81 3.37
CA GLU A 170 0.35 -9.88 4.23
C GLU A 170 -1.04 -9.53 4.79
N MET A 171 -1.27 -8.28 5.22
CA MET A 171 -2.57 -7.84 5.74
C MET A 171 -3.65 -7.84 4.65
N ILE A 172 -3.34 -7.36 3.45
CA ILE A 172 -4.26 -7.36 2.31
C ILE A 172 -4.70 -8.80 2.01
N GLN A 173 -3.76 -9.73 1.93
CA GLN A 173 -4.04 -11.14 1.70
C GLN A 173 -4.84 -11.77 2.84
N LEU A 174 -4.49 -11.46 4.10
CA LEU A 174 -5.22 -11.95 5.28
C LEU A 174 -6.68 -11.48 5.25
N ILE A 175 -6.93 -10.18 5.02
CA ILE A 175 -8.29 -9.63 4.92
C ILE A 175 -9.03 -10.25 3.74
N GLY A 176 -8.38 -10.41 2.58
CA GLY A 176 -8.93 -11.10 1.42
C GLY A 176 -9.39 -12.53 1.76
N GLN A 177 -8.54 -13.29 2.45
CA GLN A 177 -8.83 -14.67 2.85
C GLN A 177 -10.00 -14.76 3.84
N VAL A 178 -9.97 -13.97 4.93
CA VAL A 178 -11.03 -14.06 5.96
C VAL A 178 -12.39 -13.55 5.49
N THR A 179 -12.43 -12.72 4.45
CA THR A 179 -13.67 -12.14 3.90
C THR A 179 -14.13 -12.79 2.59
N ASN A 180 -13.41 -13.80 2.09
CA ASN A 180 -13.59 -14.40 0.76
C ASN A 180 -13.52 -13.36 -0.37
N SER A 181 -12.52 -12.48 -0.30
CA SER A 181 -12.21 -11.47 -1.32
C SER A 181 -10.83 -11.74 -1.95
N ASN A 182 -10.44 -13.02 -2.05
CA ASN A 182 -9.12 -13.48 -2.49
C ASN A 182 -8.74 -12.93 -3.87
N GLU A 183 -9.68 -12.94 -4.84
CA GLU A 183 -9.42 -12.44 -6.19
C GLU A 183 -8.99 -10.97 -6.18
N LYS A 184 -9.71 -10.12 -5.44
CA LYS A 184 -9.36 -8.70 -5.32
C LYS A 184 -8.06 -8.48 -4.54
N ALA A 185 -7.84 -9.27 -3.47
CA ALA A 185 -6.61 -9.19 -2.71
C ALA A 185 -5.40 -9.59 -3.56
N THR A 186 -5.51 -10.66 -4.35
CA THR A 186 -4.48 -11.09 -5.29
C THR A 186 -4.23 -10.02 -6.36
N ALA A 187 -5.28 -9.50 -6.99
CA ALA A 187 -5.13 -8.44 -8.00
C ALA A 187 -4.44 -7.18 -7.45
N LEU A 188 -4.76 -6.79 -6.20
CA LEU A 188 -4.13 -5.64 -5.55
C LEU A 188 -2.65 -5.92 -5.23
N THR A 189 -2.31 -7.10 -4.71
CA THR A 189 -0.91 -7.45 -4.41
C THR A 189 -0.09 -7.66 -5.67
N ASP A 190 -0.66 -8.23 -6.74
CA ASP A 190 0.00 -8.36 -8.05
C ASP A 190 0.28 -6.97 -8.66
N LYS A 191 -0.63 -5.98 -8.48
CA LYS A 191 -0.39 -4.60 -8.91
C LYS A 191 0.72 -3.92 -8.12
N TYR A 192 0.86 -4.27 -6.83
CA TYR A 192 2.01 -3.85 -6.02
C TYR A 192 3.32 -4.35 -6.60
N ASP A 193 3.39 -5.66 -6.90
CA ASP A 193 4.59 -6.27 -7.48
C ASP A 193 4.92 -5.66 -8.85
N GLU A 194 3.91 -5.43 -9.70
CA GLU A 194 4.07 -4.76 -11.01
C GLU A 194 4.68 -3.36 -10.85
N ILE A 195 4.16 -2.54 -9.91
CA ILE A 195 4.67 -1.19 -9.67
C ILE A 195 6.10 -1.23 -9.12
N LEU A 196 6.40 -2.12 -8.17
CA LEU A 196 7.75 -2.27 -7.63
C LEU A 196 8.75 -2.76 -8.67
N ASP A 197 8.36 -3.71 -9.52
CA ASP A 197 9.18 -4.17 -10.64
C ASP A 197 9.43 -3.04 -11.65
N LYS A 198 8.42 -2.19 -11.93
CA LYS A 198 8.56 -0.99 -12.77
C LYS A 198 9.60 -0.04 -12.16
N ILE A 199 9.48 0.30 -10.88
CA ILE A 199 10.43 1.19 -10.18
C ILE A 199 11.84 0.57 -10.18
N ASP A 200 11.99 -0.71 -9.84
CA ASP A 200 13.28 -1.40 -9.87
C ASP A 200 13.89 -1.38 -11.27
N GLY A 201 13.08 -1.62 -12.30
CA GLY A 201 13.51 -1.53 -13.71
C GLY A 201 14.09 -0.17 -14.09
N LEU A 202 13.55 0.92 -13.53
CA LEU A 202 14.00 2.30 -13.77
C LEU A 202 15.25 2.67 -12.95
N THR A 203 15.33 2.21 -11.68
CA THR A 203 16.27 2.77 -10.70
C THR A 203 17.46 1.86 -10.36
N LYS A 204 17.38 0.54 -10.54
CA LYS A 204 18.43 -0.42 -10.16
C LYS A 204 19.79 -0.22 -10.82
N SER A 205 19.81 0.40 -12.01
CA SER A 205 21.05 0.67 -12.77
C SER A 205 21.66 2.02 -12.43
N LEU A 206 21.01 2.82 -11.57
CA LEU A 206 21.53 4.12 -11.16
C LEU A 206 22.81 3.95 -10.35
N SER A 207 23.87 4.62 -10.80
CA SER A 207 25.11 4.76 -10.02
C SER A 207 24.85 5.60 -8.76
N ASP A 208 25.70 5.45 -7.75
CA ASP A 208 25.48 6.06 -6.45
C ASP A 208 25.44 7.60 -6.49
N ASP A 209 26.18 8.21 -7.42
CA ASP A 209 26.18 9.65 -7.70
C ASP A 209 24.90 10.15 -8.41
N LYS A 210 24.07 9.25 -8.92
CA LYS A 210 22.78 9.56 -9.54
C LYS A 210 21.60 9.39 -8.59
N LYS A 211 21.83 8.91 -7.38
CA LYS A 211 20.82 8.77 -6.35
C LYS A 211 20.81 10.02 -5.47
N PRO A 212 19.77 10.87 -5.57
CA PRO A 212 19.71 12.11 -4.79
C PRO A 212 19.53 11.83 -3.30
N VAL A 213 20.05 12.71 -2.46
CA VAL A 213 19.79 12.71 -1.02
C VAL A 213 18.44 13.37 -0.74
N VAL A 214 17.57 12.68 -0.07
CA VAL A 214 16.19 13.11 0.20
C VAL A 214 15.98 13.26 1.70
N TYR A 215 15.53 14.42 2.13
CA TYR A 215 15.09 14.70 3.49
C TYR A 215 13.56 14.66 3.52
N MET A 216 12.98 13.66 4.20
CA MET A 216 11.55 13.61 4.43
C MET A 216 11.24 14.24 5.77
N CYS A 217 10.48 15.32 5.74
CA CYS A 217 10.01 16.02 6.92
C CYS A 217 9.02 15.17 7.73
N GLY A 218 8.92 15.42 9.02
CA GLY A 218 7.90 14.77 9.85
C GLY A 218 6.51 15.41 9.73
N THR A 219 5.49 14.70 10.15
CA THR A 219 4.08 15.12 9.97
C THR A 219 3.68 16.39 10.72
N SER A 220 4.41 16.77 11.78
CA SER A 220 4.09 17.95 12.61
C SER A 220 5.20 19.00 12.61
N SER A 221 6.35 18.72 12.01
CA SER A 221 7.49 19.65 11.98
C SER A 221 8.49 19.25 10.91
N TYR A 222 8.97 20.21 10.13
CA TYR A 222 10.09 19.99 9.22
C TYR A 222 11.45 19.89 9.93
N LEU A 223 11.50 20.11 11.24
CA LEU A 223 12.69 19.81 12.07
C LEU A 223 12.62 18.41 12.70
N THR A 224 11.87 17.51 12.09
CA THR A 224 11.91 16.07 12.36
C THR A 224 12.04 15.31 11.05
N THR A 225 12.68 14.14 11.07
CA THR A 225 12.85 13.31 9.86
C THR A 225 12.74 11.83 10.17
N ALA A 226 12.59 11.01 9.11
CA ALA A 226 12.47 9.56 9.21
C ALA A 226 13.84 8.89 9.29
N PRO A 227 14.19 8.17 10.40
CA PRO A 227 15.34 7.29 10.44
C PRO A 227 15.14 6.04 9.57
N LYS A 228 16.20 5.28 9.31
CA LYS A 228 16.25 4.13 8.38
C LYS A 228 15.19 3.04 8.58
N ASN A 229 14.67 2.91 9.81
CA ASN A 229 13.73 1.82 10.14
C ASN A 229 12.25 2.19 9.87
N MET A 230 11.97 3.43 9.48
CA MET A 230 10.60 3.87 9.21
C MET A 230 10.15 3.52 7.78
N TYR A 231 8.85 3.33 7.61
CA TYR A 231 8.22 3.12 6.30
C TYR A 231 8.58 4.23 5.31
N GLN A 232 8.62 5.49 5.76
CA GLN A 232 8.96 6.65 4.94
C GLN A 232 10.37 6.59 4.35
N ALA A 233 11.35 6.04 5.09
CA ALA A 233 12.69 5.81 4.56
C ALA A 233 12.68 4.78 3.42
N SER A 234 11.82 3.76 3.50
CA SER A 234 11.68 2.76 2.44
C SER A 234 11.12 3.35 1.15
N LEU A 235 10.24 4.35 1.21
CA LEU A 235 9.73 5.06 0.02
C LEU A 235 10.88 5.71 -0.76
N ILE A 236 11.78 6.41 -0.06
CA ILE A 236 12.94 7.09 -0.65
C ILE A 236 13.87 6.08 -1.32
N ILE A 237 14.21 5.00 -0.62
CA ILE A 237 15.15 3.99 -1.09
C ILE A 237 14.59 3.24 -2.30
N THR A 238 13.32 2.85 -2.25
CA THR A 238 12.62 2.19 -3.36
C THR A 238 12.58 3.08 -4.60
N ALA A 239 12.31 4.37 -4.42
CA ALA A 239 12.31 5.36 -5.52
C ALA A 239 13.71 5.69 -6.08
N GLY A 240 14.76 5.05 -5.62
CA GLY A 240 16.15 5.28 -6.09
C GLY A 240 16.83 6.49 -5.47
N GLY A 241 16.35 6.99 -4.32
CA GLY A 241 17.00 8.04 -3.53
C GLY A 241 17.87 7.48 -2.39
N LYS A 242 18.50 8.38 -1.63
CA LYS A 242 19.22 8.13 -0.38
C LYS A 242 18.50 8.87 0.74
N ASN A 243 18.14 8.18 1.81
CA ASN A 243 17.47 8.83 2.93
C ASN A 243 18.50 9.65 3.76
N ALA A 244 18.25 10.95 3.92
CA ALA A 244 19.10 11.83 4.72
C ALA A 244 19.17 11.42 6.19
N GLY A 245 18.10 10.76 6.70
CA GLY A 245 17.99 10.28 8.07
C GLY A 245 18.62 8.91 8.35
N ASP A 246 19.31 8.27 7.40
CA ASP A 246 19.83 6.89 7.55
C ASP A 246 20.82 6.72 8.71
N ALA A 247 21.55 7.75 9.08
CA ALA A 247 22.50 7.73 10.19
C ALA A 247 21.82 7.95 11.56
N LEU A 248 20.53 8.28 11.58
CA LEU A 248 19.78 8.52 12.81
C LEU A 248 19.22 7.20 13.36
N ASP A 249 19.27 7.05 14.68
CA ASP A 249 18.68 5.92 15.39
C ASP A 249 17.25 6.25 15.84
N GLY A 250 16.34 5.29 15.69
CA GLY A 250 14.94 5.42 16.14
C GLY A 250 13.98 4.58 15.31
N ASP A 251 12.75 4.43 15.85
CA ASP A 251 11.62 3.73 15.21
C ASP A 251 10.42 4.70 15.00
N SER A 252 10.66 5.99 15.18
CA SER A 252 9.69 7.07 14.99
C SER A 252 10.43 8.33 14.51
N TRP A 253 9.67 9.37 14.15
CA TRP A 253 10.22 10.66 13.79
C TRP A 253 11.24 11.16 14.80
N VAL A 254 12.43 11.57 14.33
CA VAL A 254 13.57 12.04 15.13
C VAL A 254 13.76 13.52 14.93
N ASP A 255 13.86 14.27 16.05
CA ASP A 255 14.17 15.69 16.03
C ASP A 255 15.58 15.94 15.49
N VAL A 256 15.72 16.94 14.64
CA VAL A 256 16.99 17.41 14.07
C VAL A 256 17.12 18.92 14.18
N SER A 257 18.36 19.39 14.32
CA SER A 257 18.66 20.82 14.31
C SER A 257 18.86 21.34 12.90
N TYR A 258 18.82 22.66 12.71
CA TYR A 258 19.18 23.30 11.45
C TYR A 258 20.59 22.95 11.00
N GLU A 259 21.54 22.87 11.93
CA GLU A 259 22.94 22.50 11.62
C GLU A 259 23.02 21.07 11.06
N GLN A 260 22.23 20.13 11.60
CA GLN A 260 22.18 18.75 11.08
C GLN A 260 21.58 18.73 9.67
N ILE A 261 20.52 19.48 9.40
CA ILE A 261 19.94 19.56 8.04
C ILE A 261 20.94 20.16 7.06
N LEU A 262 21.68 21.23 7.47
CA LEU A 262 22.74 21.82 6.66
C LEU A 262 23.91 20.84 6.41
N GLU A 263 24.27 20.00 7.38
CA GLU A 263 25.29 18.95 7.23
C GLU A 263 24.81 17.83 6.30
N MET A 264 23.57 17.38 6.43
CA MET A 264 22.93 16.41 5.52
C MET A 264 22.86 16.97 4.09
N ASN A 265 22.64 18.27 3.95
CA ASN A 265 22.53 19.03 2.71
C ASN A 265 21.74 18.29 1.61
N PRO A 266 20.45 17.98 1.81
CA PRO A 266 19.65 17.18 0.88
C PRO A 266 19.48 17.89 -0.48
N ASP A 267 19.36 17.06 -1.54
CA ASP A 267 19.03 17.49 -2.90
C ASP A 267 17.53 17.76 -3.06
N TYR A 268 16.71 17.05 -2.28
CA TYR A 268 15.25 17.16 -2.23
C TYR A 268 14.74 17.19 -0.79
N ILE A 269 13.72 18.00 -0.54
CA ILE A 269 12.95 17.99 0.71
C ILE A 269 11.51 17.60 0.37
N ILE A 270 11.00 16.56 1.00
CA ILE A 270 9.64 16.05 0.81
C ILE A 270 8.83 16.25 2.09
N ILE A 271 7.68 16.89 1.95
CA ILE A 271 6.73 17.07 3.03
C ILE A 271 5.65 16.00 2.86
N PRO A 272 5.54 15.04 3.80
CA PRO A 272 4.55 13.96 3.75
C PRO A 272 3.15 14.49 4.05
N THR A 273 2.20 13.60 4.22
CA THR A 273 0.87 13.94 4.73
C THR A 273 0.99 14.62 6.08
N ASN A 274 0.72 15.91 6.11
CA ASN A 274 0.79 16.71 7.32
C ASN A 274 -0.38 16.45 8.25
N ASN A 275 -0.14 16.72 9.54
CA ASN A 275 -1.21 16.79 10.51
C ASN A 275 -2.15 17.96 10.14
N MET A 276 -3.42 17.66 9.86
CA MET A 276 -4.42 18.62 9.41
C MET A 276 -5.23 19.15 10.62
N ALA A 277 -4.54 19.78 11.58
CA ALA A 277 -5.23 20.43 12.68
C ALA A 277 -6.12 21.58 12.17
N ASN A 278 -7.40 21.52 12.46
CA ASN A 278 -8.39 22.53 12.02
C ASN A 278 -8.49 22.68 10.47
N GLY A 279 -8.18 21.63 9.72
CA GLY A 279 -8.27 21.64 8.26
C GLY A 279 -7.14 22.41 7.56
N GLN A 280 -6.06 22.75 8.28
CA GLN A 280 -4.87 23.36 7.73
C GLN A 280 -3.64 22.49 8.08
N PRO A 281 -2.65 22.36 7.18
CA PRO A 281 -1.40 21.70 7.48
C PRO A 281 -0.61 22.49 8.54
N ASP A 282 0.18 21.79 9.34
CA ASP A 282 1.04 22.42 10.36
C ASP A 282 2.13 23.31 9.71
N TYR A 283 2.55 22.97 8.49
CA TYR A 283 3.52 23.73 7.66
C TYR A 283 3.44 23.25 6.19
N THR A 284 4.03 24.01 5.28
CA THR A 284 4.01 23.75 3.83
C THR A 284 5.42 23.82 3.21
N ALA A 285 5.54 23.48 1.92
CA ALA A 285 6.79 23.66 1.17
C ALA A 285 7.21 25.13 1.11
N GLU A 286 6.25 26.04 1.03
CA GLU A 286 6.49 27.48 1.03
C GLU A 286 7.10 27.94 2.36
N ASP A 287 6.64 27.40 3.49
CA ASP A 287 7.20 27.70 4.82
C ASP A 287 8.65 27.25 4.92
N VAL A 288 8.96 26.04 4.43
CA VAL A 288 10.33 25.50 4.39
C VAL A 288 11.23 26.33 3.49
N MET A 289 10.75 26.72 2.29
CA MET A 289 11.51 27.55 1.34
C MET A 289 11.71 28.97 1.88
N ALA A 290 10.80 29.49 2.69
CA ALA A 290 10.92 30.84 3.27
C ALA A 290 11.80 30.89 4.52
N ASP A 291 12.19 29.75 5.10
CA ASP A 291 13.02 29.71 6.30
C ASP A 291 14.48 30.07 5.98
N SER A 292 14.91 31.24 6.45
CA SER A 292 16.26 31.75 6.24
C SER A 292 17.38 30.85 6.80
N ASN A 293 17.07 30.00 7.79
CA ASN A 293 18.05 29.06 8.35
C ASN A 293 18.34 27.91 7.37
N LEU A 294 17.44 27.64 6.42
CA LEU A 294 17.58 26.60 5.40
C LEU A 294 18.01 27.13 4.03
N ALA A 295 18.20 28.44 3.88
CA ALA A 295 18.53 29.09 2.59
C ALA A 295 19.79 28.55 1.91
N GLU A 296 20.72 27.97 2.67
CA GLU A 296 21.97 27.38 2.14
C GLU A 296 21.83 25.90 1.75
N VAL A 297 20.71 25.24 2.07
CA VAL A 297 20.43 23.83 1.71
C VAL A 297 20.24 23.71 0.19
N THR A 298 20.84 22.70 -0.42
CA THR A 298 20.79 22.47 -1.89
C THR A 298 19.34 22.38 -2.39
N ALA A 299 18.47 21.66 -1.71
CA ALA A 299 17.05 21.53 -2.07
C ALA A 299 16.35 22.90 -2.11
N VAL A 300 16.57 23.75 -1.10
CA VAL A 300 15.96 25.09 -1.02
C VAL A 300 16.48 26.00 -2.12
N LYS A 301 17.80 26.01 -2.36
CA LYS A 301 18.42 26.79 -3.44
C LYS A 301 17.90 26.44 -4.82
N ASN A 302 17.62 25.17 -5.05
CA ASN A 302 17.16 24.65 -6.35
C ASN A 302 15.64 24.64 -6.49
N GLY A 303 14.88 24.94 -5.42
CA GLY A 303 13.43 24.86 -5.41
C GLY A 303 12.89 23.42 -5.36
N ASN A 304 13.70 22.46 -4.95
CA ASN A 304 13.33 21.04 -4.85
C ASN A 304 12.70 20.72 -3.49
N VAL A 305 11.63 21.43 -3.15
CA VAL A 305 10.84 21.25 -1.92
C VAL A 305 9.40 21.00 -2.34
N TYR A 306 8.88 19.80 -2.03
CA TYR A 306 7.59 19.35 -2.54
C TYR A 306 6.69 18.86 -1.43
N ASN A 307 5.39 19.21 -1.51
CA ASN A 307 4.35 18.55 -0.73
C ASN A 307 3.98 17.23 -1.44
N MET A 308 3.98 16.11 -0.73
CA MET A 308 3.41 14.87 -1.27
C MET A 308 1.89 15.04 -1.42
N PRO A 309 1.29 14.64 -2.55
CA PRO A 309 -0.15 14.75 -2.73
C PRO A 309 -0.93 13.97 -1.67
N THR A 310 -1.98 14.57 -1.10
CA THR A 310 -2.80 14.01 -0.01
C THR A 310 -4.29 14.00 -0.31
N GLY A 311 -4.66 14.36 -1.56
CA GLY A 311 -6.06 14.56 -1.96
C GLY A 311 -6.92 13.30 -1.93
N TYR A 312 -6.32 12.12 -1.91
CA TYR A 312 -7.00 10.83 -1.91
C TYR A 312 -6.66 9.98 -0.68
N GLU A 313 -5.40 9.66 -0.49
CA GLU A 313 -4.88 8.95 0.68
C GLU A 313 -3.50 9.48 1.09
N ALA A 314 -3.06 9.10 2.27
CA ALA A 314 -1.73 9.40 2.81
C ALA A 314 -0.69 8.43 2.21
N TRP A 315 -0.10 8.77 1.07
CA TRP A 315 0.85 7.91 0.36
C TRP A 315 2.19 7.70 1.08
N ASP A 316 2.45 8.48 2.11
CA ASP A 316 3.57 8.28 3.05
C ASP A 316 3.27 7.21 4.12
N SER A 317 2.10 6.62 4.10
CA SER A 317 1.64 5.60 5.04
C SER A 317 1.43 4.25 4.34
N PRO A 318 1.51 3.11 5.08
CA PRO A 318 1.28 1.79 4.50
C PRO A 318 -0.22 1.50 4.27
N VAL A 319 -0.87 2.35 3.47
CA VAL A 319 -2.24 2.17 2.96
C VAL A 319 -2.20 1.46 1.60
N PRO A 320 -3.31 0.89 1.10
CA PRO A 320 -3.32 0.21 -0.20
C PRO A 320 -2.81 1.04 -1.37
N SER A 321 -3.04 2.35 -1.38
CA SER A 321 -2.46 3.25 -2.40
C SER A 321 -1.06 3.77 -2.05
N GLY A 322 -0.46 3.35 -0.93
CA GLY A 322 0.88 3.79 -0.50
C GLY A 322 2.00 3.49 -1.50
N VAL A 323 1.84 2.45 -2.34
CA VAL A 323 2.75 2.17 -3.46
C VAL A 323 2.82 3.31 -4.47
N LEU A 324 1.75 4.10 -4.62
CA LEU A 324 1.74 5.30 -5.46
C LEU A 324 2.66 6.40 -4.90
N GLY A 325 2.90 6.42 -3.58
CA GLY A 325 3.90 7.31 -2.97
C GLY A 325 5.32 6.98 -3.42
N MET A 326 5.66 5.69 -3.57
CA MET A 326 6.94 5.25 -4.12
C MET A 326 7.07 5.67 -5.59
N LEU A 327 5.99 5.49 -6.36
CA LEU A 327 5.94 5.81 -7.79
C LEU A 327 6.00 7.34 -8.03
N TRP A 328 5.23 8.13 -7.25
CA TRP A 328 5.30 9.59 -7.27
C TRP A 328 6.70 10.11 -6.94
N MET A 329 7.32 9.52 -5.91
CA MET A 329 8.68 9.89 -5.53
C MET A 329 9.67 9.55 -6.64
N THR A 330 9.49 8.42 -7.35
CA THR A 330 10.31 8.07 -8.52
C THR A 330 10.19 9.12 -9.62
N ALA A 331 8.98 9.57 -9.94
CA ALA A 331 8.75 10.63 -10.92
C ALA A 331 9.35 11.99 -10.48
N THR A 332 9.29 12.28 -9.18
CA THR A 332 9.86 13.51 -8.60
C THR A 332 11.40 13.49 -8.63
N LEU A 333 12.01 12.37 -8.25
CA LEU A 333 13.47 12.26 -8.13
C LEU A 333 14.15 12.02 -9.48
N HIS A 334 13.48 11.36 -10.42
CA HIS A 334 14.04 10.91 -11.70
C HIS A 334 13.11 11.23 -12.88
N PRO A 335 12.75 12.52 -13.10
CA PRO A 335 11.80 12.92 -14.15
C PRO A 335 12.24 12.55 -15.58
N ASP A 336 13.53 12.34 -15.81
CA ASP A 336 14.07 11.87 -17.08
C ASP A 336 13.84 10.37 -17.33
N LEU A 337 13.55 9.58 -16.29
CA LEU A 337 13.30 8.14 -16.36
C LEU A 337 11.80 7.82 -16.31
N TYR A 338 11.04 8.62 -15.61
CA TYR A 338 9.60 8.43 -15.40
C TYR A 338 8.96 9.80 -15.16
N SER A 339 8.08 10.20 -16.07
CA SER A 339 7.46 11.52 -16.03
C SER A 339 6.30 11.60 -15.04
N MET A 340 5.99 12.82 -14.59
CA MET A 340 4.82 13.06 -13.73
C MET A 340 3.49 12.77 -14.44
N ASP A 341 3.43 12.93 -15.78
CA ASP A 341 2.25 12.57 -16.58
C ASP A 341 2.03 11.04 -16.60
N GLU A 342 3.10 10.25 -16.79
CA GLU A 342 3.03 8.78 -16.69
C GLU A 342 2.60 8.33 -15.29
N PHE A 343 3.13 8.97 -14.24
CA PHE A 343 2.68 8.72 -12.87
C PHE A 343 1.19 9.00 -12.70
N ALA A 344 0.69 10.11 -13.23
CA ALA A 344 -0.73 10.47 -13.12
C ALA A 344 -1.65 9.47 -13.82
N ASP A 345 -1.20 8.90 -14.96
CA ASP A 345 -1.92 7.84 -15.67
C ASP A 345 -1.97 6.55 -14.84
N ASP A 346 -0.83 6.12 -14.28
CA ASP A 346 -0.75 4.93 -13.43
C ASP A 346 -1.59 5.08 -12.14
N ALA A 347 -1.59 6.27 -11.54
CA ALA A 347 -2.38 6.55 -10.35
C ALA A 347 -3.89 6.53 -10.64
N ASP A 348 -4.34 7.10 -11.77
CA ASP A 348 -5.73 7.05 -12.21
C ASP A 348 -6.20 5.61 -12.43
N GLU A 349 -5.39 4.80 -13.13
CA GLU A 349 -5.67 3.37 -13.33
C GLU A 349 -5.80 2.63 -11.99
N PHE A 350 -4.92 2.91 -11.03
CA PHE A 350 -4.95 2.29 -9.71
C PHE A 350 -6.27 2.60 -8.96
N TYR A 351 -6.63 3.87 -8.85
CA TYR A 351 -7.86 4.26 -8.14
C TYR A 351 -9.13 3.78 -8.84
N LYS A 352 -9.14 3.80 -10.17
CA LYS A 352 -10.24 3.25 -10.96
C LYS A 352 -10.43 1.76 -10.75
N THR A 353 -9.33 1.02 -10.72
CA THR A 353 -9.34 -0.45 -10.59
C THR A 353 -9.77 -0.89 -9.19
N PHE A 354 -9.21 -0.29 -8.13
CA PHE A 354 -9.38 -0.79 -6.77
C PHE A 354 -10.43 -0.03 -5.95
N TYR A 355 -10.69 1.24 -6.29
CA TYR A 355 -11.63 2.08 -5.56
C TYR A 355 -12.82 2.56 -6.40
N ASN A 356 -12.82 2.26 -7.71
CA ASN A 356 -13.92 2.52 -8.65
C ASN A 356 -14.25 4.02 -8.82
N PHE A 357 -13.23 4.90 -8.84
CA PHE A 357 -13.39 6.30 -9.21
C PHE A 357 -12.19 6.80 -10.04
N ASP A 358 -12.44 7.83 -10.86
CA ASP A 358 -11.41 8.54 -11.63
C ASP A 358 -10.84 9.68 -10.78
N ILE A 359 -9.52 9.91 -10.81
CA ILE A 359 -8.89 11.00 -10.08
C ILE A 359 -8.80 12.28 -10.92
N ASP A 360 -8.68 13.42 -10.26
CA ASP A 360 -8.21 14.65 -10.91
C ASP A 360 -6.69 14.63 -10.98
N LYS A 361 -6.14 14.27 -12.15
CA LYS A 361 -4.69 14.16 -12.37
C LYS A 361 -3.94 15.46 -12.04
N SER A 362 -4.58 16.61 -12.25
CA SER A 362 -3.97 17.91 -11.95
C SER A 362 -3.73 18.13 -10.45
N SER A 363 -4.49 17.44 -9.59
CA SER A 363 -4.35 17.54 -8.13
C SER A 363 -3.13 16.79 -7.57
N ILE A 364 -2.49 15.96 -8.38
CA ILE A 364 -1.36 15.10 -7.96
C ILE A 364 -0.05 15.38 -8.71
N THR A 365 -0.07 16.26 -9.72
CA THR A 365 1.09 16.58 -10.58
C THR A 365 1.69 17.97 -10.31
N GLY A 366 1.11 18.76 -9.42
CA GLY A 366 1.47 20.15 -9.11
C GLY A 366 2.56 20.31 -8.06
#